data_7dec28ee17acc7280d3c5a2d68a54f55
#
_entry.id   7dec28ee17acc7280d3c5a2d68a54f55
#
_cell.length_a   1.000
_cell.length_b   1.000
_cell.length_c   1.000
_cell.angle_alpha   90.00
_cell.angle_beta   90.00
_cell.angle_gamma   90.00
#
_symmetry.space_group_name_H-M   'P 1'
#
loop_
_entity.id
_entity.type
_entity.pdbx_description
1 polymer ?
#
loop_
_entity_poly.entity_id
_entity_poly.type
_entity_poly.pdbx_seq_one_letter_code
_entity_poly.pdbx_strand_id
1 'polypeptide(L)'
;KLVFTRELEEFSGRKLPEIIRSITGNRPPDTTNLGGPGIVSLIHAAQLTSGQGIEIGFTGIRGKDDTGDTLRGFIDRTPVNTSDYRVKEGTTPATTVLSDPDYDNGNGERTFINTIGTAGDLLPEELGDRFFDAHIVLFGGTALVPRIHDNLDRLLRQAKSKDTVTVVNTVYDFRNQKKNPVGPWPLGNGEKSLPLMDLLIMDQEEAERISGMPINEGTEYFIKNGVKTLIITRGAENFIVYSGGSLFKEAEKQELPISRLVTSELARKKSRNEPLGDTTGCGDNFVGGVIASMALQLQKEKPGR
;
A
#
# COMPACT_ATOMS: atom_id res chain seq x y z
N LYS A 1 -0.66 -17.74 1.65
CA LYS A 1 0.57 -17.92 2.48
C LYS A 1 1.65 -16.97 2.01
N LEU A 2 2.61 -16.60 2.90
CA LEU A 2 3.75 -15.78 2.52
C LEU A 2 5.05 -16.31 3.12
N VAL A 3 6.13 -16.22 2.34
CA VAL A 3 7.50 -16.53 2.74
C VAL A 3 8.45 -15.47 2.16
N PHE A 4 9.52 -15.16 2.89
CA PHE A 4 10.58 -14.32 2.34
C PHE A 4 11.57 -15.16 1.52
N THR A 5 12.01 -14.63 0.39
CA THR A 5 12.97 -15.29 -0.50
C THR A 5 14.20 -15.80 0.26
N ARG A 6 14.78 -14.96 1.11
CA ARG A 6 15.96 -15.34 1.90
C ARG A 6 15.70 -16.59 2.75
N GLU A 7 14.57 -16.66 3.43
CA GLU A 7 14.22 -17.79 4.30
C GLU A 7 13.99 -19.07 3.50
N LEU A 8 13.32 -18.93 2.34
CA LEU A 8 13.11 -20.07 1.44
C LEU A 8 14.44 -20.61 0.88
N GLU A 9 15.36 -19.71 0.51
CA GLU A 9 16.69 -20.08 0.05
C GLU A 9 17.52 -20.71 1.16
N GLU A 10 17.52 -20.16 2.37
CA GLU A 10 18.20 -20.72 3.54
C GLU A 10 17.66 -22.12 3.90
N PHE A 11 16.34 -22.29 3.89
CA PHE A 11 15.70 -23.56 4.19
C PHE A 11 15.99 -24.64 3.12
N SER A 12 15.91 -24.29 1.85
CA SER A 12 16.04 -25.23 0.73
C SER A 12 17.49 -25.49 0.29
N GLY A 13 18.41 -24.61 0.66
CA GLY A 13 19.78 -24.61 0.15
C GLY A 13 19.90 -24.25 -1.34
N ARG A 14 18.83 -23.72 -1.96
CA ARG A 14 18.72 -23.43 -3.39
C ARG A 14 18.33 -21.98 -3.60
N LYS A 15 18.71 -21.41 -4.77
CA LYS A 15 18.31 -20.06 -5.15
C LYS A 15 16.86 -20.02 -5.67
N LEU A 16 16.15 -18.91 -5.42
CA LEU A 16 14.75 -18.76 -5.82
C LEU A 16 14.50 -19.11 -7.29
N PRO A 17 15.30 -18.68 -8.29
CA PRO A 17 15.08 -19.09 -9.68
C PRO A 17 15.13 -20.60 -9.92
N GLU A 18 15.93 -21.34 -9.16
CA GLU A 18 16.02 -22.80 -9.25
C GLU A 18 14.79 -23.47 -8.65
N ILE A 19 14.31 -22.93 -7.51
CA ILE A 19 13.10 -23.39 -6.85
C ILE A 19 11.90 -23.19 -7.80
N ILE A 20 11.74 -21.99 -8.34
CA ILE A 20 10.65 -21.67 -9.27
C ILE A 20 10.69 -22.58 -10.48
N ARG A 21 11.85 -22.75 -11.12
CA ARG A 21 11.99 -23.66 -12.26
C ARG A 21 11.58 -25.10 -11.94
N SER A 22 11.92 -25.60 -10.76
CA SER A 22 11.54 -26.96 -10.35
C SER A 22 10.05 -27.14 -10.11
N ILE A 23 9.35 -26.10 -9.63
CA ILE A 23 7.90 -26.11 -9.39
C ILE A 23 7.12 -25.94 -10.69
N THR A 24 7.54 -25.00 -11.53
CA THR A 24 6.79 -24.61 -12.74
C THR A 24 7.16 -25.42 -13.98
N GLY A 25 8.12 -26.33 -13.90
CA GLY A 25 8.64 -27.04 -15.08
C GLY A 25 9.28 -26.10 -16.09
N ASN A 26 9.89 -25.01 -15.63
CA ASN A 26 10.50 -23.96 -16.47
C ASN A 26 9.51 -23.16 -17.32
N ARG A 27 8.22 -23.17 -16.98
CA ARG A 27 7.22 -22.32 -17.62
C ARG A 27 7.49 -20.85 -17.25
N PRO A 28 7.33 -19.90 -18.18
CA PRO A 28 7.40 -18.49 -17.87
C PRO A 28 6.22 -18.09 -16.95
N PRO A 29 6.30 -16.95 -16.26
CA PRO A 29 5.16 -16.44 -15.51
C PRO A 29 3.97 -16.13 -16.46
N ASP A 30 2.76 -16.44 -16.02
CA ASP A 30 1.54 -16.17 -16.79
C ASP A 30 1.32 -14.65 -16.98
N THR A 31 1.77 -13.87 -15.99
CA THR A 31 1.71 -12.40 -16.04
C THR A 31 2.80 -11.78 -15.20
N THR A 32 3.23 -10.58 -15.59
CA THR A 32 4.14 -9.74 -14.82
C THR A 32 3.53 -8.35 -14.76
N ASN A 33 3.28 -7.86 -13.56
CA ASN A 33 2.68 -6.56 -13.31
C ASN A 33 3.54 -5.71 -12.38
N LEU A 34 3.36 -4.41 -12.48
CA LEU A 34 3.87 -3.48 -11.49
C LEU A 34 3.11 -3.67 -10.18
N GLY A 35 3.84 -3.77 -9.08
CA GLY A 35 3.30 -3.90 -7.73
C GLY A 35 3.96 -2.90 -6.78
N GLY A 36 3.45 -2.89 -5.55
CA GLY A 36 3.86 -2.00 -4.47
C GLY A 36 2.79 -0.96 -4.15
N PRO A 37 2.22 -0.97 -2.92
CA PRO A 37 1.05 -0.15 -2.56
C PRO A 37 1.23 1.33 -2.87
N GLY A 38 2.38 1.90 -2.49
CA GLY A 38 2.64 3.33 -2.69
C GLY A 38 2.63 3.73 -4.17
N ILE A 39 3.39 3.04 -5.03
CA ILE A 39 3.49 3.41 -6.45
C ILE A 39 2.19 3.14 -7.21
N VAL A 40 1.48 2.05 -6.92
CA VAL A 40 0.18 1.74 -7.57
C VAL A 40 -0.83 2.83 -7.25
N SER A 41 -0.93 3.26 -5.97
CA SER A 41 -1.80 4.37 -5.56
C SER A 41 -1.44 5.68 -6.28
N LEU A 42 -0.15 6.00 -6.39
CA LEU A 42 0.31 7.23 -7.04
C LEU A 42 0.09 7.21 -8.56
N ILE A 43 0.26 6.07 -9.22
CA ILE A 43 -0.06 5.93 -10.65
C ILE A 43 -1.55 6.20 -10.88
N HIS A 44 -2.42 5.60 -10.10
CA HIS A 44 -3.85 5.83 -10.23
C HIS A 44 -4.23 7.30 -9.97
N ALA A 45 -3.66 7.90 -8.91
CA ALA A 45 -3.85 9.33 -8.64
C ALA A 45 -3.38 10.20 -9.81
N ALA A 46 -2.19 9.93 -10.36
CA ALA A 46 -1.63 10.69 -11.47
C ALA A 46 -2.47 10.57 -12.75
N GLN A 47 -3.02 9.39 -13.04
CA GLN A 47 -3.93 9.18 -14.16
C GLN A 47 -5.22 9.98 -13.99
N LEU A 48 -5.83 9.98 -12.80
CA LEU A 48 -7.06 10.71 -12.51
C LEU A 48 -6.89 12.24 -12.50
N THR A 49 -5.69 12.72 -12.18
CA THR A 49 -5.37 14.16 -12.14
C THR A 49 -4.63 14.65 -13.40
N SER A 50 -4.48 13.80 -14.40
CA SER A 50 -3.77 14.13 -15.63
C SER A 50 -4.40 15.36 -16.31
N GLY A 51 -3.55 16.32 -16.74
CA GLY A 51 -3.99 17.56 -17.36
C GLY A 51 -4.60 18.61 -16.41
N GLN A 52 -4.64 18.34 -15.10
CA GLN A 52 -5.19 19.27 -14.10
C GLN A 52 -4.12 20.17 -13.44
N GLY A 53 -2.86 20.12 -13.89
CA GLY A 53 -1.77 20.91 -13.29
C GLY A 53 -1.34 20.41 -11.90
N ILE A 54 -1.65 19.16 -11.56
CA ILE A 54 -1.24 18.50 -10.33
C ILE A 54 -0.05 17.59 -10.65
N GLU A 55 1.04 17.77 -9.92
CA GLU A 55 2.22 16.91 -10.01
C GLU A 55 2.15 15.82 -8.96
N ILE A 56 2.28 14.56 -9.38
CA ILE A 56 2.38 13.39 -8.51
C ILE A 56 3.80 12.81 -8.64
N GLY A 57 4.56 12.85 -7.56
CA GLY A 57 5.94 12.34 -7.49
C GLY A 57 6.03 11.02 -6.73
N PHE A 58 6.97 10.18 -7.12
CA PHE A 58 7.30 8.94 -6.43
C PHE A 58 8.74 8.96 -5.92
N THR A 59 8.89 8.81 -4.62
CA THR A 59 10.18 8.57 -3.96
C THR A 59 10.31 7.10 -3.61
N GLY A 60 11.31 6.45 -4.16
CA GLY A 60 11.52 5.02 -3.97
C GLY A 60 12.89 4.58 -4.47
N ILE A 61 13.10 3.26 -4.45
CA ILE A 61 14.38 2.66 -4.79
C ILE A 61 14.16 1.36 -5.55
N ARG A 62 14.98 1.11 -6.55
CA ARG A 62 15.07 -0.16 -7.28
C ARG A 62 16.49 -0.69 -7.30
N GLY A 63 16.62 -1.96 -7.55
CA GLY A 63 17.90 -2.60 -7.85
C GLY A 63 18.43 -2.21 -9.22
N LYS A 64 19.71 -2.48 -9.43
CA LYS A 64 20.38 -2.40 -10.73
C LYS A 64 20.35 -3.79 -11.38
N ASP A 65 19.15 -4.19 -11.79
CA ASP A 65 18.88 -5.48 -12.41
C ASP A 65 17.77 -5.37 -13.47
N ASP A 66 17.61 -6.43 -14.29
CA ASP A 66 16.63 -6.47 -15.39
C ASP A 66 15.19 -6.25 -14.88
N THR A 67 14.88 -6.72 -13.67
CA THR A 67 13.59 -6.48 -13.02
C THR A 67 13.36 -5.00 -12.77
N GLY A 68 14.39 -4.31 -12.28
CA GLY A 68 14.35 -2.87 -12.03
C GLY A 68 14.20 -2.06 -13.33
N ASP A 69 14.85 -2.47 -14.40
CA ASP A 69 14.73 -1.82 -15.71
C ASP A 69 13.34 -2.06 -16.32
N THR A 70 12.81 -3.27 -16.18
CA THR A 70 11.43 -3.60 -16.59
C THR A 70 10.42 -2.75 -15.81
N LEU A 71 10.56 -2.68 -14.49
CA LEU A 71 9.72 -1.87 -13.61
C LEU A 71 9.79 -0.39 -13.97
N ARG A 72 10.97 0.14 -14.22
CA ARG A 72 11.17 1.50 -14.69
C ARG A 72 10.42 1.76 -15.98
N GLY A 73 10.51 0.85 -16.96
CA GLY A 73 9.78 0.94 -18.22
C GLY A 73 8.25 0.92 -18.07
N PHE A 74 7.69 0.28 -17.04
CA PHE A 74 6.28 0.38 -16.73
C PHE A 74 5.91 1.76 -16.16
N ILE A 75 6.69 2.27 -15.22
CA ILE A 75 6.41 3.55 -14.55
C ILE A 75 6.57 4.73 -15.52
N ASP A 76 7.55 4.70 -16.42
CA ASP A 76 7.81 5.77 -17.41
C ASP A 76 6.66 5.95 -18.42
N ARG A 77 5.74 5.00 -18.52
CA ARG A 77 4.51 5.11 -19.33
C ARG A 77 3.35 5.74 -18.56
N THR A 78 3.57 6.18 -17.35
CA THR A 78 2.56 6.80 -16.48
C THR A 78 2.90 8.28 -16.26
N PRO A 79 1.93 9.12 -15.84
CA PRO A 79 2.18 10.52 -15.54
C PRO A 79 2.97 10.77 -14.24
N VAL A 80 3.44 9.75 -13.54
CA VAL A 80 4.17 9.89 -12.27
C VAL A 80 5.56 10.47 -12.51
N ASN A 81 5.91 11.52 -11.75
CA ASN A 81 7.28 12.04 -11.73
C ASN A 81 8.18 11.09 -10.93
N THR A 82 9.22 10.59 -11.57
CA THR A 82 10.15 9.60 -11.03
C THR A 82 11.55 10.16 -10.78
N SER A 83 11.72 11.48 -10.67
CA SER A 83 13.03 12.11 -10.45
C SER A 83 13.72 11.63 -9.15
N ASP A 84 12.92 11.23 -8.14
CA ASP A 84 13.38 10.70 -6.87
C ASP A 84 13.31 9.16 -6.78
N TYR A 85 13.12 8.48 -7.92
CA TYR A 85 13.19 7.03 -8.02
C TYR A 85 14.61 6.58 -8.31
N ARG A 86 15.30 6.14 -7.29
CA ARG A 86 16.75 5.89 -7.30
C ARG A 86 17.10 4.45 -7.64
N VAL A 87 18.34 4.26 -8.08
CA VAL A 87 18.94 2.94 -8.35
C VAL A 87 20.00 2.68 -7.30
N LYS A 88 19.99 1.48 -6.72
CA LYS A 88 21.07 0.97 -5.85
C LYS A 88 21.57 -0.38 -6.35
N GLU A 89 22.80 -0.72 -6.02
CA GLU A 89 23.31 -2.08 -6.23
C GLU A 89 22.48 -3.06 -5.40
N GLY A 90 22.03 -4.15 -6.01
CA GLY A 90 21.20 -5.16 -5.38
C GLY A 90 19.97 -5.53 -6.20
N THR A 91 19.13 -6.36 -5.63
CA THR A 91 17.94 -6.91 -6.28
C THR A 91 16.75 -5.96 -6.11
N THR A 92 16.01 -5.75 -7.17
CA THR A 92 14.75 -4.99 -7.13
C THR A 92 13.71 -5.72 -6.25
N PRO A 93 12.97 -5.00 -5.40
CA PRO A 93 11.85 -5.57 -4.66
C PRO A 93 10.84 -6.22 -5.59
N ALA A 94 10.48 -7.46 -5.30
CA ALA A 94 9.54 -8.21 -6.12
C ALA A 94 8.77 -9.24 -5.30
N THR A 95 7.58 -9.59 -5.77
CA THR A 95 6.80 -10.71 -5.22
C THR A 95 6.53 -11.72 -6.32
N THR A 96 6.99 -12.96 -6.12
CA THR A 96 6.58 -14.09 -6.96
C THR A 96 5.35 -14.72 -6.34
N VAL A 97 4.28 -14.83 -7.11
CA VAL A 97 3.02 -15.45 -6.68
C VAL A 97 2.88 -16.80 -7.36
N LEU A 98 2.81 -17.84 -6.55
CA LEU A 98 2.44 -19.19 -7.01
C LEU A 98 0.96 -19.39 -6.72
N SER A 99 0.17 -19.67 -7.74
CA SER A 99 -1.26 -19.95 -7.63
C SER A 99 -1.51 -21.42 -7.89
N ASP A 100 -2.21 -22.06 -6.97
CA ASP A 100 -2.73 -23.42 -7.11
C ASP A 100 -4.28 -23.33 -7.08
N PRO A 101 -4.92 -23.31 -8.24
CA PRO A 101 -6.38 -23.18 -8.34
C PRO A 101 -7.12 -24.43 -7.87
N ASP A 102 -6.47 -25.59 -7.87
CA ASP A 102 -7.07 -26.88 -7.53
C ASP A 102 -6.99 -27.18 -6.01
N TYR A 103 -6.24 -26.39 -5.26
CA TYR A 103 -6.09 -26.56 -3.83
C TYR A 103 -7.45 -26.50 -3.12
N ASP A 104 -7.63 -27.35 -2.10
CA ASP A 104 -8.81 -27.43 -1.26
C ASP A 104 -10.12 -27.49 -2.07
N ASN A 105 -10.25 -28.52 -2.92
CA ASN A 105 -11.42 -28.79 -3.76
C ASN A 105 -11.81 -27.60 -4.70
N GLY A 106 -10.84 -26.87 -5.20
CA GLY A 106 -11.05 -25.76 -6.11
C GLY A 106 -11.29 -24.40 -5.44
N ASN A 107 -11.11 -24.31 -4.13
CA ASN A 107 -11.09 -23.02 -3.41
C ASN A 107 -9.86 -22.19 -3.78
N GLY A 108 -8.80 -22.86 -4.18
CA GLY A 108 -7.54 -22.23 -4.58
C GLY A 108 -6.66 -21.80 -3.41
N GLU A 109 -5.37 -21.73 -3.65
CA GLU A 109 -4.39 -21.20 -2.70
C GLU A 109 -3.37 -20.35 -3.44
N ARG A 110 -2.92 -19.27 -2.79
CA ARG A 110 -1.82 -18.45 -3.30
C ARG A 110 -0.70 -18.40 -2.28
N THR A 111 0.53 -18.60 -2.77
CA THR A 111 1.74 -18.44 -1.98
C THR A 111 2.54 -17.28 -2.54
N PHE A 112 2.80 -16.30 -1.70
CA PHE A 112 3.58 -15.11 -2.02
C PHE A 112 5.01 -15.32 -1.55
N ILE A 113 5.98 -15.18 -2.46
CA ILE A 113 7.41 -15.23 -2.16
C ILE A 113 7.95 -13.82 -2.32
N ASN A 114 8.23 -13.16 -1.20
CA ASN A 114 8.64 -11.76 -1.17
C ASN A 114 10.16 -11.62 -1.17
N THR A 115 10.67 -10.89 -2.15
CA THR A 115 12.04 -10.38 -2.20
C THR A 115 12.01 -8.92 -1.77
N ILE A 116 12.49 -8.61 -0.57
CA ILE A 116 12.57 -7.22 -0.07
C ILE A 116 13.59 -6.42 -0.88
N GLY A 117 14.72 -7.05 -1.25
CA GLY A 117 15.74 -6.43 -2.07
C GLY A 117 16.19 -5.07 -1.54
N THR A 118 16.44 -4.14 -2.45
CA THR A 118 16.90 -2.78 -2.13
C THR A 118 15.89 -1.96 -1.33
N ALA A 119 14.60 -2.32 -1.27
CA ALA A 119 13.64 -1.63 -0.39
C ALA A 119 14.04 -1.70 1.10
N GLY A 120 14.77 -2.76 1.49
CA GLY A 120 15.35 -2.87 2.83
C GLY A 120 16.44 -1.83 3.13
N ASP A 121 17.00 -1.20 2.10
CA ASP A 121 18.12 -0.27 2.19
C ASP A 121 17.72 1.21 2.00
N LEU A 122 16.44 1.50 1.78
CA LEU A 122 15.96 2.89 1.69
C LEU A 122 15.98 3.52 3.08
N LEU A 123 16.85 4.50 3.26
CA LEU A 123 17.01 5.23 4.51
C LEU A 123 16.02 6.40 4.59
N PRO A 124 15.53 6.74 5.81
CA PRO A 124 14.71 7.94 6.01
C PRO A 124 15.35 9.24 5.50
N GLU A 125 16.66 9.35 5.61
CA GLU A 125 17.45 10.52 5.16
C GLU A 125 17.48 10.64 3.63
N GLU A 126 17.18 9.57 2.92
CA GLU A 126 17.15 9.53 1.45
C GLU A 126 15.82 10.02 0.87
N LEU A 127 14.78 10.28 1.68
CA LEU A 127 13.52 10.85 1.17
C LEU A 127 13.72 12.26 0.59
N GLY A 128 14.67 13.02 1.17
CA GLY A 128 15.02 14.38 0.69
C GLY A 128 13.95 15.43 1.01
N ASP A 129 14.32 16.71 0.82
CA ASP A 129 13.45 17.84 1.15
C ASP A 129 12.20 17.90 0.26
N ARG A 130 12.35 17.59 -1.02
CA ARG A 130 11.25 17.61 -1.99
C ARG A 130 10.07 16.73 -1.57
N PHE A 131 10.33 15.60 -0.92
CA PHE A 131 9.28 14.72 -0.40
C PHE A 131 8.42 15.44 0.65
N PHE A 132 9.07 16.20 1.54
CA PHE A 132 8.38 16.89 2.64
C PHE A 132 7.85 18.28 2.24
N ASP A 133 8.29 18.85 1.11
CA ASP A 133 7.77 20.12 0.59
C ASP A 133 6.50 19.93 -0.27
N ALA A 134 6.04 18.69 -0.44
CA ALA A 134 4.79 18.39 -1.11
C ALA A 134 3.58 18.81 -0.25
N HIS A 135 2.44 19.15 -0.89
CA HIS A 135 1.20 19.47 -0.17
C HIS A 135 0.63 18.25 0.56
N ILE A 136 0.77 17.07 -0.05
CA ILE A 136 0.33 15.79 0.49
C ILE A 136 1.49 14.82 0.39
N VAL A 137 1.82 14.12 1.47
CA VAL A 137 2.71 12.96 1.45
C VAL A 137 1.95 11.69 1.77
N LEU A 138 2.19 10.66 0.97
CA LEU A 138 1.66 9.32 1.18
C LEU A 138 2.78 8.38 1.65
N PHE A 139 2.64 7.87 2.86
CA PHE A 139 3.41 6.75 3.38
C PHE A 139 2.65 5.45 3.08
N GLY A 140 2.80 4.94 1.85
CA GLY A 140 2.05 3.79 1.36
C GLY A 140 2.79 2.46 1.55
N GLY A 141 2.18 1.51 2.26
CA GLY A 141 2.70 0.15 2.42
C GLY A 141 4.07 0.07 3.10
N THR A 142 4.34 0.93 4.08
CA THR A 142 5.68 1.09 4.70
C THR A 142 6.22 -0.19 5.33
N ALA A 143 5.37 -1.14 5.74
CA ALA A 143 5.81 -2.43 6.27
C ALA A 143 6.67 -3.24 5.29
N LEU A 144 6.58 -2.96 3.98
CA LEU A 144 7.45 -3.51 2.94
C LEU A 144 8.78 -2.75 2.79
N VAL A 145 8.95 -1.62 3.50
CA VAL A 145 10.16 -0.78 3.48
C VAL A 145 10.63 -0.60 4.93
N PRO A 146 11.30 -1.62 5.51
CA PRO A 146 11.51 -1.74 6.96
C PRO A 146 12.08 -0.49 7.64
N ARG A 147 13.07 0.16 7.04
CA ARG A 147 13.71 1.34 7.65
C ARG A 147 12.80 2.57 7.64
N ILE A 148 11.95 2.70 6.65
CA ILE A 148 10.92 3.76 6.63
C ILE A 148 9.84 3.44 7.68
N HIS A 149 9.37 2.20 7.73
CA HIS A 149 8.37 1.77 8.70
C HIS A 149 8.81 1.98 10.16
N ASP A 150 10.01 1.54 10.49
CA ASP A 150 10.57 1.66 11.83
C ASP A 150 10.84 3.12 12.26
N ASN A 151 10.88 4.06 11.29
CA ASN A 151 11.08 5.49 11.52
C ASN A 151 9.84 6.33 11.20
N LEU A 152 8.68 5.73 11.00
CA LEU A 152 7.46 6.42 10.56
C LEU A 152 7.06 7.58 11.47
N ASP A 153 7.18 7.43 12.80
CA ASP A 153 6.88 8.51 13.75
C ASP A 153 7.73 9.77 13.47
N ARG A 154 9.03 9.60 13.27
CA ARG A 154 9.96 10.70 12.95
C ARG A 154 9.60 11.37 11.64
N LEU A 155 9.29 10.57 10.61
CA LEU A 155 8.95 11.05 9.28
C LEU A 155 7.62 11.81 9.28
N LEU A 156 6.62 11.33 10.01
CA LEU A 156 5.36 12.06 10.21
C LEU A 156 5.57 13.40 10.89
N ARG A 157 6.40 13.46 11.95
CA ARG A 157 6.74 14.75 12.63
C ARG A 157 7.45 15.70 11.67
N GLN A 158 8.35 15.21 10.84
CA GLN A 158 9.04 16.03 9.84
C GLN A 158 8.06 16.59 8.81
N ALA A 159 7.12 15.78 8.30
CA ALA A 159 6.07 16.26 7.40
C ALA A 159 5.18 17.31 8.07
N LYS A 160 4.76 17.08 9.32
CA LYS A 160 3.94 18.04 10.06
C LYS A 160 4.69 19.35 10.38
N SER A 161 6.00 19.35 10.51
CA SER A 161 6.80 20.58 10.67
C SER A 161 6.82 21.46 9.40
N LYS A 162 6.41 20.91 8.26
CA LYS A 162 6.29 21.60 6.97
C LYS A 162 4.83 21.88 6.58
N ASP A 163 3.87 21.73 7.50
CA ASP A 163 2.43 21.85 7.26
C ASP A 163 1.91 20.92 6.14
N THR A 164 2.61 19.83 5.87
CA THR A 164 2.24 18.84 4.86
C THR A 164 1.10 17.97 5.36
N VAL A 165 0.12 17.69 4.51
CA VAL A 165 -0.94 16.72 4.78
C VAL A 165 -0.35 15.32 4.76
N THR A 166 -0.54 14.58 5.84
CA THR A 166 0.03 13.23 6.01
C THR A 166 -1.02 12.16 5.80
N VAL A 167 -0.79 11.31 4.81
CA VAL A 167 -1.62 10.14 4.52
C VAL A 167 -0.79 8.89 4.80
N VAL A 168 -1.35 7.98 5.56
CA VAL A 168 -0.76 6.65 5.79
C VAL A 168 -1.70 5.60 5.23
N ASN A 169 -1.19 4.77 4.31
CA ASN A 169 -1.86 3.57 3.85
C ASN A 169 -1.07 2.36 4.33
N THR A 170 -1.71 1.47 5.05
CA THR A 170 -1.07 0.27 5.58
C THR A 170 -0.99 -0.84 4.53
N VAL A 171 -0.30 -1.89 4.87
CA VAL A 171 -0.24 -3.17 4.16
C VAL A 171 0.02 -4.24 5.21
N TYR A 172 -0.34 -5.47 4.91
CA TYR A 172 -0.08 -6.60 5.80
C TYR A 172 1.38 -6.65 6.25
N ASP A 173 1.62 -6.54 7.56
CA ASP A 173 2.98 -6.51 8.13
C ASP A 173 3.51 -7.90 8.42
N PHE A 174 3.95 -8.58 7.38
CA PHE A 174 4.48 -9.95 7.48
C PHE A 174 5.67 -10.08 8.43
N ARG A 175 6.53 -9.04 8.51
CA ARG A 175 7.71 -9.05 9.38
C ARG A 175 7.30 -9.09 10.84
N ASN A 176 6.40 -8.22 11.26
CA ASN A 176 5.95 -8.18 12.63
C ASN A 176 4.96 -9.30 12.96
N GLN A 177 4.11 -9.70 12.00
CA GLN A 177 3.27 -10.89 12.14
C GLN A 177 4.10 -12.14 12.46
N LYS A 178 5.21 -12.33 11.78
CA LYS A 178 6.12 -13.46 12.02
C LYS A 178 6.84 -13.36 13.35
N LYS A 179 7.29 -12.15 13.71
CA LYS A 179 8.02 -11.89 14.96
C LYS A 179 7.14 -12.07 16.20
N ASN A 180 5.87 -11.65 16.11
CA ASN A 180 4.88 -11.77 17.18
C ASN A 180 3.48 -12.04 16.59
N PRO A 181 3.16 -13.32 16.34
CA PRO A 181 1.92 -13.70 15.67
C PRO A 181 0.64 -13.31 16.41
N VAL A 182 0.70 -13.12 17.72
CA VAL A 182 -0.46 -12.84 18.58
C VAL A 182 -0.51 -11.38 19.04
N GLY A 183 0.57 -10.63 18.90
CA GLY A 183 0.62 -9.24 19.34
C GLY A 183 0.18 -8.26 18.25
N PRO A 184 -0.13 -7.01 18.65
CA PRO A 184 -0.45 -5.96 17.70
C PRO A 184 0.75 -5.60 16.83
N TRP A 185 0.48 -5.18 15.58
CA TRP A 185 1.51 -4.70 14.68
C TRP A 185 1.86 -3.24 15.03
N PRO A 186 3.15 -2.87 15.02
CA PRO A 186 3.54 -1.50 15.25
C PRO A 186 3.13 -0.61 14.07
N LEU A 187 2.67 0.60 14.37
CA LEU A 187 2.47 1.66 13.41
C LEU A 187 3.06 2.95 13.96
N GLY A 188 4.24 3.31 13.49
CA GLY A 188 5.03 4.41 14.06
C GLY A 188 5.37 4.15 15.54
N ASN A 189 5.10 5.14 16.40
CA ASN A 189 5.25 5.03 17.85
C ASN A 189 3.88 4.84 18.55
N GLY A 190 3.05 3.96 17.98
CA GLY A 190 1.73 3.65 18.49
C GLY A 190 0.85 4.91 18.64
N GLU A 191 0.18 5.04 19.77
CA GLU A 191 -0.74 6.14 20.07
C GLU A 191 -0.13 7.55 19.86
N LYS A 192 1.19 7.71 20.05
CA LYS A 192 1.86 9.00 19.86
C LYS A 192 1.96 9.42 18.38
N SER A 193 1.90 8.47 17.46
CA SER A 193 1.96 8.73 16.02
C SER A 193 0.59 8.95 15.39
N LEU A 194 -0.47 8.39 15.97
CA LEU A 194 -1.82 8.45 15.41
C LEU A 194 -2.32 9.91 15.20
N PRO A 195 -2.11 10.87 16.13
CA PRO A 195 -2.51 12.27 15.92
C PRO A 195 -1.75 12.98 14.79
N LEU A 196 -0.63 12.41 14.34
CA LEU A 196 0.17 12.95 13.23
C LEU A 196 -0.35 12.50 11.84
N MET A 197 -1.33 11.61 11.81
CA MET A 197 -1.94 11.09 10.59
C MET A 197 -3.23 11.88 10.30
N ASP A 198 -3.19 12.72 9.25
CA ASP A 198 -4.39 13.45 8.83
C ASP A 198 -5.39 12.50 8.17
N LEU A 199 -4.89 11.46 7.51
CA LEU A 199 -5.69 10.38 6.95
C LEU A 199 -4.97 9.04 7.15
N LEU A 200 -5.65 8.07 7.75
CA LEU A 200 -5.22 6.69 7.89
C LEU A 200 -6.17 5.79 7.10
N ILE A 201 -5.61 5.03 6.15
CA ILE A 201 -6.36 4.07 5.31
C ILE A 201 -5.78 2.69 5.55
N MET A 202 -6.62 1.72 5.84
CA MET A 202 -6.25 0.32 6.08
C MET A 202 -7.40 -0.61 5.70
N ASP A 203 -7.12 -1.89 5.57
CA ASP A 203 -8.19 -2.87 5.53
C ASP A 203 -8.60 -3.32 6.94
N GLN A 204 -9.68 -4.12 7.03
CA GLN A 204 -10.19 -4.58 8.31
C GLN A 204 -9.17 -5.42 9.07
N GLU A 205 -8.48 -6.36 8.40
CA GLU A 205 -7.49 -7.23 9.05
C GLU A 205 -6.32 -6.40 9.60
N GLU A 206 -5.85 -5.44 8.83
CA GLU A 206 -4.78 -4.53 9.24
C GLU A 206 -5.21 -3.68 10.45
N ALA A 207 -6.45 -3.17 10.44
CA ALA A 207 -7.01 -2.42 11.56
C ALA A 207 -7.08 -3.25 12.85
N GLU A 208 -7.57 -4.49 12.76
CA GLU A 208 -7.64 -5.42 13.88
C GLU A 208 -6.24 -5.81 14.38
N ARG A 209 -5.29 -6.01 13.46
CA ARG A 209 -3.91 -6.36 13.81
C ARG A 209 -3.14 -5.20 14.44
N ILE A 210 -3.31 -3.98 13.94
CA ILE A 210 -2.63 -2.80 14.50
C ILE A 210 -3.20 -2.42 15.86
N SER A 211 -4.53 -2.44 16.01
CA SER A 211 -5.16 -2.13 17.30
C SER A 211 -5.05 -3.26 18.31
N GLY A 212 -4.90 -4.52 17.86
CA GLY A 212 -5.01 -5.70 18.70
C GLY A 212 -6.46 -6.00 19.17
N MET A 213 -7.46 -5.41 18.50
CA MET A 213 -8.87 -5.44 18.90
C MET A 213 -9.77 -5.82 17.71
N PRO A 214 -10.97 -6.37 17.97
CA PRO A 214 -11.99 -6.54 16.93
C PRO A 214 -12.35 -5.20 16.28
N ILE A 215 -12.83 -5.22 15.03
CA ILE A 215 -12.98 -4.04 14.18
C ILE A 215 -13.72 -2.86 14.83
N ASN A 216 -14.77 -3.11 15.60
CA ASN A 216 -15.55 -2.03 16.23
C ASN A 216 -14.75 -1.30 17.30
N GLU A 217 -14.10 -2.05 18.20
CA GLU A 217 -13.24 -1.51 19.26
C GLU A 217 -11.95 -0.92 18.68
N GLY A 218 -11.37 -1.57 17.67
CA GLY A 218 -10.22 -1.08 16.94
C GLY A 218 -10.48 0.27 16.25
N THR A 219 -11.65 0.45 15.65
CA THR A 219 -12.06 1.74 15.08
C THR A 219 -12.10 2.82 16.15
N GLU A 220 -12.74 2.53 17.30
CA GLU A 220 -12.80 3.47 18.43
C GLU A 220 -11.41 3.77 19.02
N TYR A 221 -10.52 2.78 19.05
CA TYR A 221 -9.13 2.96 19.47
C TYR A 221 -8.43 4.02 18.61
N PHE A 222 -8.51 3.94 17.28
CA PHE A 222 -7.87 4.93 16.40
C PHE A 222 -8.47 6.33 16.59
N ILE A 223 -9.79 6.43 16.69
CA ILE A 223 -10.50 7.70 16.89
C ILE A 223 -10.07 8.35 18.22
N LYS A 224 -10.14 7.62 19.32
CA LYS A 224 -9.76 8.11 20.66
C LYS A 224 -8.30 8.53 20.74
N ASN A 225 -7.44 7.88 19.98
CA ASN A 225 -6.01 8.20 19.94
C ASN A 225 -5.65 9.25 18.88
N GLY A 226 -6.65 9.94 18.33
CA GLY A 226 -6.48 11.20 17.63
C GLY A 226 -6.15 11.12 16.14
N VAL A 227 -6.43 10.00 15.47
CA VAL A 227 -6.44 9.95 14.00
C VAL A 227 -7.48 10.96 13.50
N LYS A 228 -7.07 11.85 12.58
CA LYS A 228 -7.94 12.95 12.11
C LYS A 228 -9.04 12.45 11.18
N THR A 229 -8.69 11.55 10.28
CA THR A 229 -9.64 10.89 9.37
C THR A 229 -9.24 9.43 9.22
N LEU A 230 -10.22 8.55 9.29
CA LEU A 230 -10.03 7.11 9.22
C LEU A 230 -10.89 6.51 8.11
N ILE A 231 -10.32 5.64 7.30
CA ILE A 231 -11.04 4.83 6.32
C ILE A 231 -10.59 3.38 6.50
N ILE A 232 -11.55 2.47 6.72
CA ILE A 232 -11.28 1.03 6.82
C ILE A 232 -12.07 0.32 5.72
N THR A 233 -11.36 -0.27 4.76
CA THR A 233 -11.96 -1.03 3.67
C THR A 233 -12.26 -2.46 4.10
N ARG A 234 -13.31 -3.06 3.53
CA ARG A 234 -13.77 -4.43 3.86
C ARG A 234 -14.07 -5.23 2.60
N GLY A 235 -13.16 -5.17 1.64
CA GLY A 235 -13.32 -5.87 0.35
C GLY A 235 -14.54 -5.37 -0.43
N ALA A 236 -15.53 -6.24 -0.64
CA ALA A 236 -16.76 -5.91 -1.35
C ALA A 236 -17.90 -5.40 -0.47
N GLU A 237 -17.64 -5.24 0.83
CA GLU A 237 -18.61 -4.72 1.80
C GLU A 237 -18.52 -3.20 1.95
N ASN A 238 -19.46 -2.62 2.69
CA ASN A 238 -19.39 -1.22 3.07
C ASN A 238 -18.10 -0.93 3.83
N PHE A 239 -17.46 0.18 3.54
CA PHE A 239 -16.25 0.62 4.25
C PHE A 239 -16.61 1.56 5.40
N ILE A 240 -15.81 1.52 6.47
CA ILE A 240 -15.99 2.38 7.65
C ILE A 240 -15.27 3.69 7.40
N VAL A 241 -15.89 4.82 7.75
CA VAL A 241 -15.29 6.15 7.71
C VAL A 241 -15.54 6.91 9.00
N TYR A 242 -14.59 7.77 9.35
CA TYR A 242 -14.68 8.76 10.40
C TYR A 242 -13.90 10.01 9.98
N SER A 243 -14.37 11.20 10.34
CA SER A 243 -13.62 12.44 10.19
C SER A 243 -13.86 13.39 11.37
N GLY A 244 -12.78 13.80 12.02
CA GLY A 244 -12.80 14.82 13.09
C GLY A 244 -12.87 16.26 12.60
N GLY A 245 -13.19 16.50 11.32
CA GLY A 245 -13.47 17.84 10.79
C GLY A 245 -12.25 18.69 10.42
N SER A 246 -11.02 18.13 10.40
CA SER A 246 -9.82 18.92 10.10
C SER A 246 -9.54 19.06 8.59
N LEU A 247 -9.42 17.93 7.89
CA LEU A 247 -9.13 17.89 6.45
C LEU A 247 -10.40 17.68 5.63
N PHE A 248 -11.34 16.93 6.15
CA PHE A 248 -12.64 16.66 5.57
C PHE A 248 -13.74 17.23 6.47
N LYS A 249 -14.96 17.35 5.95
CA LYS A 249 -16.12 17.67 6.79
C LYS A 249 -16.21 16.68 7.94
N GLU A 250 -16.58 17.19 9.12
CA GLU A 250 -16.80 16.35 10.28
C GLU A 250 -17.87 15.28 9.98
N ALA A 251 -17.59 14.08 10.37
CA ALA A 251 -18.48 12.95 10.23
C ALA A 251 -18.21 11.93 11.34
N GLU A 252 -19.24 11.60 12.09
CA GLU A 252 -19.18 10.47 13.03
C GLU A 252 -18.86 9.17 12.30
N LYS A 253 -18.42 8.18 13.06
CA LYS A 253 -18.20 6.83 12.53
C LYS A 253 -19.46 6.32 11.83
N GLN A 254 -19.33 6.01 10.55
CA GLN A 254 -20.41 5.50 9.72
C GLN A 254 -19.88 4.52 8.66
N GLU A 255 -20.79 3.73 8.11
CA GLU A 255 -20.49 2.86 6.98
C GLU A 255 -21.00 3.48 5.68
N LEU A 256 -20.13 3.49 4.67
CA LEU A 256 -20.48 3.96 3.34
C LEU A 256 -20.44 2.79 2.34
N PRO A 257 -21.39 2.74 1.40
CA PRO A 257 -21.41 1.68 0.41
C PRO A 257 -20.28 1.85 -0.61
N ILE A 258 -19.78 0.74 -1.11
CA ILE A 258 -18.91 0.73 -2.29
C ILE A 258 -19.70 1.18 -3.53
N SER A 259 -18.98 1.55 -4.59
CA SER A 259 -19.56 2.03 -5.84
C SER A 259 -20.64 1.09 -6.39
N ARG A 260 -21.79 1.63 -6.78
CA ARG A 260 -22.88 0.87 -7.44
C ARG A 260 -22.42 0.18 -8.71
N LEU A 261 -21.46 0.75 -9.44
CA LEU A 261 -20.86 0.11 -10.61
C LEU A 261 -20.17 -1.20 -10.25
N VAL A 262 -19.39 -1.19 -9.15
CA VAL A 262 -18.70 -2.37 -8.65
C VAL A 262 -19.71 -3.43 -8.17
N THR A 263 -20.68 -3.05 -7.35
CA THR A 263 -21.70 -4.01 -6.86
C THR A 263 -22.53 -4.60 -7.99
N SER A 264 -22.90 -3.79 -8.98
CA SER A 264 -23.65 -4.28 -10.15
C SER A 264 -22.83 -5.25 -10.99
N GLU A 265 -21.54 -4.96 -11.20
CA GLU A 265 -20.66 -5.83 -11.98
C GLU A 265 -20.40 -7.17 -11.24
N LEU A 266 -20.18 -7.12 -9.91
CA LEU A 266 -20.07 -8.34 -9.11
C LEU A 266 -21.33 -9.19 -9.16
N ALA A 267 -22.51 -8.57 -9.09
CA ALA A 267 -23.80 -9.25 -9.21
C ALA A 267 -23.96 -9.88 -10.59
N ARG A 268 -23.62 -9.14 -11.66
CA ARG A 268 -23.64 -9.64 -13.06
C ARG A 268 -22.73 -10.86 -13.21
N LYS A 269 -21.49 -10.79 -12.76
CA LYS A 269 -20.53 -11.91 -12.84
C LYS A 269 -21.03 -13.13 -12.07
N LYS A 270 -21.53 -12.94 -10.84
CA LYS A 270 -22.12 -14.03 -10.05
C LYS A 270 -23.30 -14.70 -10.76
N SER A 271 -24.21 -13.92 -11.35
CA SER A 271 -25.38 -14.46 -12.07
C SER A 271 -25.02 -15.28 -13.31
N ARG A 272 -23.83 -15.03 -13.88
CA ARG A 272 -23.32 -15.73 -15.07
C ARG A 272 -22.29 -16.80 -14.76
N ASN A 273 -22.02 -17.04 -13.49
CA ASN A 273 -20.94 -17.92 -13.03
C ASN A 273 -19.58 -17.57 -13.66
N GLU A 274 -19.33 -16.26 -13.87
CA GLU A 274 -18.06 -15.75 -14.37
C GLU A 274 -17.07 -15.58 -13.20
N PRO A 275 -15.76 -15.80 -13.44
CA PRO A 275 -14.75 -15.55 -12.42
C PRO A 275 -14.82 -14.09 -11.91
N LEU A 276 -14.77 -13.91 -10.59
CA LEU A 276 -14.82 -12.57 -9.99
C LEU A 276 -13.54 -11.75 -10.25
N GLY A 277 -12.46 -12.44 -10.60
CA GLY A 277 -11.17 -11.83 -10.87
C GLY A 277 -10.29 -11.74 -9.60
N ASP A 278 -9.12 -11.14 -9.77
CA ASP A 278 -8.17 -10.91 -8.69
C ASP A 278 -8.43 -9.53 -8.06
N THR A 279 -8.42 -9.46 -6.74
CA THR A 279 -8.61 -8.23 -5.96
C THR A 279 -7.29 -7.54 -5.59
N THR A 280 -6.15 -8.08 -6.02
CA THR A 280 -4.83 -7.49 -5.78
C THR A 280 -4.77 -6.07 -6.36
N GLY A 281 -4.36 -5.11 -5.53
CA GLY A 281 -4.28 -3.70 -5.92
C GLY A 281 -5.61 -2.93 -5.87
N CYS A 282 -6.75 -3.55 -5.56
CA CYS A 282 -8.02 -2.81 -5.39
C CYS A 282 -7.92 -1.77 -4.27
N GLY A 283 -7.31 -2.12 -3.13
CA GLY A 283 -7.03 -1.20 -2.02
C GLY A 283 -6.14 -0.05 -2.46
N ASP A 284 -5.07 -0.34 -3.20
CA ASP A 284 -4.13 0.68 -3.69
C ASP A 284 -4.81 1.65 -4.66
N ASN A 285 -5.65 1.15 -5.57
CA ASN A 285 -6.43 2.00 -6.46
C ASN A 285 -7.46 2.85 -5.70
N PHE A 286 -8.08 2.30 -4.66
CA PHE A 286 -8.96 3.08 -3.79
C PHE A 286 -8.19 4.25 -3.15
N VAL A 287 -7.02 4.01 -2.58
CA VAL A 287 -6.14 5.06 -2.02
C VAL A 287 -5.79 6.08 -3.08
N GLY A 288 -5.42 5.65 -4.29
CA GLY A 288 -5.13 6.55 -5.42
C GLY A 288 -6.30 7.47 -5.76
N GLY A 289 -7.53 6.94 -5.76
CA GLY A 289 -8.75 7.73 -5.96
C GLY A 289 -8.98 8.78 -4.87
N VAL A 290 -8.73 8.41 -3.60
CA VAL A 290 -8.83 9.34 -2.46
C VAL A 290 -7.79 10.46 -2.60
N ILE A 291 -6.52 10.13 -2.88
CA ILE A 291 -5.44 11.12 -3.08
C ILE A 291 -5.78 12.07 -4.23
N ALA A 292 -6.26 11.55 -5.37
CA ALA A 292 -6.67 12.38 -6.50
C ALA A 292 -7.78 13.37 -6.12
N SER A 293 -8.79 12.89 -5.40
CA SER A 293 -9.90 13.75 -4.92
C SER A 293 -9.39 14.85 -3.98
N MET A 294 -8.51 14.50 -3.04
CA MET A 294 -7.89 15.45 -2.12
C MET A 294 -7.09 16.52 -2.87
N ALA A 295 -6.23 16.12 -3.79
CA ALA A 295 -5.39 17.02 -4.57
C ALA A 295 -6.22 18.00 -5.41
N LEU A 296 -7.28 17.52 -6.07
CA LEU A 296 -8.21 18.36 -6.84
C LEU A 296 -8.98 19.36 -5.96
N GLN A 297 -9.34 18.98 -4.73
CA GLN A 297 -10.01 19.89 -3.81
C GLN A 297 -9.07 20.95 -3.26
N LEU A 298 -7.86 20.56 -2.84
CA LEU A 298 -6.85 21.51 -2.36
C LEU A 298 -6.47 22.54 -3.43
N GLN A 299 -6.37 22.13 -4.68
CA GLN A 299 -6.09 23.05 -5.79
C GLN A 299 -7.20 24.07 -5.99
N LYS A 300 -8.48 23.70 -5.81
CA LYS A 300 -9.61 24.63 -5.90
C LYS A 300 -9.64 25.64 -4.77
N GLU A 301 -9.24 25.21 -3.55
CA GLU A 301 -9.24 26.08 -2.37
C GLU A 301 -8.05 27.05 -2.33
N LYS A 302 -6.93 26.67 -2.93
CA LYS A 302 -5.67 27.45 -2.97
C LYS A 302 -5.11 27.50 -4.38
N PRO A 303 -5.76 28.17 -5.33
CA PRO A 303 -5.25 28.29 -6.69
C PRO A 303 -3.93 29.07 -6.68
N GLY A 304 -2.84 28.43 -7.12
CA GLY A 304 -1.52 29.08 -7.30
C GLY A 304 -0.50 28.86 -6.18
N ARG A 305 -0.69 27.85 -5.34
CA ARG A 305 0.38 27.33 -4.46
C ARG A 305 1.01 26.06 -5.04
#